data_d5bcf250eeba5baa6120f753920131a4
#
_entry.id   d5bcf250eeba5baa6120f753920131a4
#
_cell.length_a   1.000
_cell.length_b   1.000
_cell.length_c   1.000
_cell.angle_alpha   90.00
_cell.angle_beta   90.00
_cell.angle_gamma   90.00
#
_symmetry.space_group_name_H-M   'P 1'
#
loop_
_entity.id
_entity.type
_entity.pdbx_description
1 polymer ?
#
loop_
_entity_poly.entity_id
_entity_poly.type
_entity_poly.pdbx_seq_one_letter_code
_entity_poly.pdbx_strand_id
1 'polypeptide(L)'
;MLRWTTAGESHGQALIAMLEHMPAGVPVDRDEISFQLARRRLGYGRGARMKFEADELTLLTGIRHGYTLGSPISIMIGNTEWPKWTTIMSAEKLDMEDPENVKAMESGRGAPLTRPRPGHADFAGMIKYGHSEARPILERSSARETAARVAAATVARSFLRETLGVEVLSHVISIGPSEKYEGPAPSFDDLSAIDESPVRSFDKAAEESMISEIEKAKKRGDTLGGIVEVVVDGLPIGLGSHISGDDRLDAQLAAALMGIQAIKGVEVGDGFEEARRPGSQAHDEMVRTEDGVDRLTNRAGGLEGGMTNGQQLRVRAAMKPISTVPRALKTVDMATGKAATGIHQRSDVCAVPAAGVVAEAMVALVLARAVLDKFGGDSVEETKRNIAAYQEYVAQRLAFDQEN
;
A
#
# COMPACT_ATOMS: atom_id res chain seq x y z
N MET A 1 -19.51 0.72 -8.69
CA MET A 1 -18.30 1.28 -8.00
C MET A 1 -17.64 0.18 -7.19
N LEU A 2 -16.40 -0.18 -7.49
CA LEU A 2 -15.59 -1.16 -6.74
C LEU A 2 -15.45 -0.73 -5.28
N ARG A 3 -15.69 -1.65 -4.37
CA ARG A 3 -15.50 -1.47 -2.92
C ARG A 3 -14.59 -2.56 -2.37
N TRP A 4 -13.84 -2.23 -1.36
CA TRP A 4 -13.05 -3.20 -0.63
C TRP A 4 -13.02 -2.85 0.86
N THR A 5 -12.86 -3.87 1.69
CA THR A 5 -12.69 -3.73 3.14
C THR A 5 -11.79 -4.84 3.68
N THR A 6 -11.22 -4.60 4.85
CA THR A 6 -10.41 -5.58 5.56
C THR A 6 -10.90 -5.74 7.00
N ALA A 7 -10.78 -6.93 7.53
CA ALA A 7 -11.07 -7.25 8.93
C ALA A 7 -9.96 -8.10 9.53
N GLY A 8 -9.97 -8.25 10.85
CA GLY A 8 -9.02 -9.08 11.61
C GLY A 8 -7.93 -8.27 12.32
N GLU A 9 -7.29 -8.90 13.27
CA GLU A 9 -6.28 -8.41 14.18
C GLU A 9 -4.93 -9.08 13.89
N SER A 10 -3.82 -8.40 14.26
CA SER A 10 -2.45 -8.89 14.01
C SER A 10 -2.17 -10.28 14.56
N HIS A 11 -2.71 -10.58 15.74
CA HIS A 11 -2.57 -11.87 16.41
C HIS A 11 -3.93 -12.59 16.57
N GLY A 12 -4.97 -12.14 15.85
CA GLY A 12 -6.22 -12.86 15.70
C GLY A 12 -6.07 -14.12 14.86
N GLN A 13 -7.17 -14.85 14.67
CA GLN A 13 -7.19 -16.10 13.92
C GLN A 13 -6.78 -15.92 12.46
N ALA A 14 -7.27 -14.84 11.82
CA ALA A 14 -7.00 -14.53 10.42
C ALA A 14 -7.21 -13.05 10.12
N LEU A 15 -6.70 -12.61 8.96
CA LEU A 15 -7.14 -11.39 8.29
C LEU A 15 -8.11 -11.76 7.17
N ILE A 16 -9.09 -10.92 6.95
CA ILE A 16 -10.06 -11.05 5.86
C ILE A 16 -9.95 -9.84 4.95
N ALA A 17 -9.92 -10.08 3.65
CA ALA A 17 -10.14 -9.09 2.62
C ALA A 17 -11.46 -9.36 1.91
N MET A 18 -12.25 -8.32 1.66
CA MET A 18 -13.47 -8.42 0.86
C MET A 18 -13.42 -7.41 -0.29
N LEU A 19 -13.85 -7.87 -1.49
CA LEU A 19 -14.06 -7.02 -2.65
C LEU A 19 -15.49 -7.21 -3.15
N GLU A 20 -16.13 -6.10 -3.51
CA GLU A 20 -17.48 -6.08 -4.11
C GLU A 20 -17.41 -5.34 -5.44
N HIS A 21 -18.29 -5.73 -6.37
CA HIS A 21 -18.39 -5.13 -7.71
C HIS A 21 -17.16 -5.32 -8.60
N MET A 22 -16.40 -6.39 -8.41
CA MET A 22 -15.41 -6.85 -9.38
C MET A 22 -16.15 -7.61 -10.49
N PRO A 23 -15.96 -7.27 -11.78
CA PRO A 23 -16.62 -7.96 -12.88
C PRO A 23 -16.36 -9.47 -12.89
N ALA A 24 -17.28 -10.22 -13.49
CA ALA A 24 -17.07 -11.65 -13.74
C ALA A 24 -15.96 -11.84 -14.80
N GLY A 25 -15.21 -12.95 -14.68
CA GLY A 25 -14.22 -13.34 -15.66
C GLY A 25 -12.82 -12.75 -15.45
N VAL A 26 -12.55 -12.07 -14.33
CA VAL A 26 -11.20 -11.67 -13.96
C VAL A 26 -10.41 -12.92 -13.53
N PRO A 27 -9.25 -13.21 -14.13
CA PRO A 27 -8.38 -14.30 -13.68
C PRO A 27 -7.90 -14.07 -12.25
N VAL A 28 -7.95 -15.10 -11.42
CA VAL A 28 -7.41 -15.07 -10.05
C VAL A 28 -6.52 -16.27 -9.85
N ASP A 29 -5.23 -16.01 -9.75
CA ASP A 29 -4.23 -17.00 -9.45
C ASP A 29 -3.83 -16.92 -7.97
N ARG A 30 -3.95 -18.06 -7.29
CA ARG A 30 -3.55 -18.21 -5.88
C ARG A 30 -2.05 -18.00 -5.69
N ASP A 31 -1.25 -18.46 -6.63
CA ASP A 31 0.20 -18.37 -6.54
C ASP A 31 0.67 -16.93 -6.75
N GLU A 32 -0.02 -16.15 -7.61
CA GLU A 32 0.23 -14.72 -7.75
C GLU A 32 -0.10 -13.95 -6.46
N ILE A 33 -1.23 -14.24 -5.80
CA ILE A 33 -1.54 -13.62 -4.50
C ILE A 33 -0.45 -13.98 -3.47
N SER A 34 -0.03 -15.23 -3.43
CA SER A 34 1.03 -15.69 -2.51
C SER A 34 2.37 -15.01 -2.82
N PHE A 35 2.69 -14.80 -4.07
CA PHE A 35 3.88 -14.07 -4.51
C PHE A 35 3.85 -12.60 -4.06
N GLN A 36 2.73 -11.89 -4.27
CA GLN A 36 2.59 -10.50 -3.82
C GLN A 36 2.68 -10.38 -2.28
N LEU A 37 2.10 -11.34 -1.55
CA LEU A 37 2.24 -11.42 -0.09
C LEU A 37 3.70 -11.68 0.30
N ALA A 38 4.45 -12.49 -0.45
CA ALA A 38 5.88 -12.72 -0.22
C ALA A 38 6.68 -11.43 -0.47
N ARG A 39 6.47 -10.72 -1.59
CA ARG A 39 7.10 -9.42 -1.88
C ARG A 39 6.93 -8.43 -0.72
N ARG A 40 5.72 -8.32 -0.15
CA ARG A 40 5.44 -7.47 1.02
C ARG A 40 6.29 -7.79 2.24
N ARG A 41 6.75 -9.04 2.39
CA ARG A 41 7.57 -9.47 3.54
C ARG A 41 9.06 -9.22 3.36
N LEU A 42 9.52 -9.01 2.13
CA LEU A 42 10.93 -8.78 1.81
C LEU A 42 11.40 -7.38 2.23
N GLY A 43 12.70 -7.19 2.20
CA GLY A 43 13.38 -5.91 2.43
C GLY A 43 14.49 -6.02 3.49
N TYR A 44 15.57 -5.27 3.25
CA TYR A 44 16.69 -5.15 4.18
C TYR A 44 16.25 -4.36 5.43
N GLY A 45 16.72 -4.78 6.60
CA GLY A 45 16.31 -4.17 7.88
C GLY A 45 15.02 -4.75 8.48
N ARG A 46 14.42 -5.77 7.84
CA ARG A 46 13.27 -6.50 8.38
C ARG A 46 13.67 -7.42 9.54
N GLY A 47 12.79 -7.55 10.51
CA GLY A 47 13.00 -8.45 11.65
C GLY A 47 12.96 -9.92 11.28
N ALA A 48 13.58 -10.77 12.10
CA ALA A 48 13.66 -12.22 11.86
C ALA A 48 12.28 -12.90 11.69
N ARG A 49 11.22 -12.34 12.30
CA ARG A 49 9.83 -12.86 12.18
C ARG A 49 9.38 -12.98 10.72
N MET A 50 9.73 -12.01 9.88
CA MET A 50 9.31 -11.99 8.48
C MET A 50 9.83 -13.17 7.64
N LYS A 51 10.89 -13.84 8.11
CA LYS A 51 11.47 -15.02 7.43
C LYS A 51 10.66 -16.29 7.67
N PHE A 52 9.89 -16.37 8.75
CA PHE A 52 9.17 -17.56 9.19
C PHE A 52 7.64 -17.42 9.12
N GLU A 53 7.12 -16.24 8.81
CA GLU A 53 5.69 -16.00 8.71
C GLU A 53 5.20 -16.46 7.33
N ALA A 54 4.57 -17.63 7.29
CA ALA A 54 3.86 -18.10 6.10
C ALA A 54 2.41 -17.59 6.16
N ASP A 55 1.97 -16.91 5.11
CA ASP A 55 0.58 -16.48 4.98
C ASP A 55 -0.25 -17.66 4.46
N GLU A 56 -1.13 -18.21 5.29
CA GLU A 56 -2.05 -19.30 4.89
C GLU A 56 -3.23 -18.71 4.13
N LEU A 57 -3.14 -18.75 2.80
CA LEU A 57 -4.12 -18.16 1.91
C LEU A 57 -5.29 -19.11 1.66
N THR A 58 -6.53 -18.64 1.86
CA THR A 58 -7.76 -19.34 1.50
C THR A 58 -8.69 -18.42 0.72
N LEU A 59 -9.09 -18.83 -0.47
CA LEU A 59 -10.12 -18.17 -1.28
C LEU A 59 -11.48 -18.72 -0.84
N LEU A 60 -12.31 -17.88 -0.20
CA LEU A 60 -13.56 -18.34 0.44
C LEU A 60 -14.77 -18.26 -0.48
N THR A 61 -14.92 -17.13 -1.19
CA THR A 61 -16.10 -16.82 -2.02
C THR A 61 -15.75 -16.01 -3.25
N GLY A 62 -16.68 -15.96 -4.22
CA GLY A 62 -16.61 -15.04 -5.38
C GLY A 62 -15.71 -15.50 -6.52
N ILE A 63 -15.06 -16.66 -6.39
CA ILE A 63 -14.10 -17.20 -7.38
C ILE A 63 -14.47 -18.66 -7.66
N ARG A 64 -14.45 -19.04 -8.95
CA ARG A 64 -14.63 -20.42 -9.37
C ARG A 64 -13.72 -20.74 -10.55
N HIS A 65 -12.99 -21.85 -10.47
CA HIS A 65 -12.07 -22.31 -11.51
C HIS A 65 -11.06 -21.25 -11.94
N GLY A 66 -10.58 -20.41 -10.99
CA GLY A 66 -9.62 -19.37 -11.25
C GLY A 66 -10.18 -18.07 -11.84
N TYR A 67 -11.50 -17.88 -11.82
CA TYR A 67 -12.13 -16.66 -12.35
C TYR A 67 -13.16 -16.10 -11.35
N THR A 68 -13.28 -14.77 -11.32
CA THR A 68 -14.31 -14.08 -10.55
C THR A 68 -15.70 -14.35 -11.12
N LEU A 69 -16.72 -14.31 -10.23
CA LEU A 69 -18.10 -14.59 -10.57
C LEU A 69 -18.99 -13.34 -10.68
N GLY A 70 -18.44 -12.13 -10.41
CA GLY A 70 -19.26 -10.92 -10.23
C GLY A 70 -19.88 -10.79 -8.83
N SER A 71 -19.86 -11.84 -8.03
CA SER A 71 -20.32 -11.84 -6.63
C SER A 71 -19.21 -11.37 -5.67
N PRO A 72 -19.54 -11.01 -4.40
CA PRO A 72 -18.54 -10.60 -3.43
C PRO A 72 -17.43 -11.64 -3.25
N ILE A 73 -16.19 -11.18 -3.30
CA ILE A 73 -14.97 -11.97 -3.12
C ILE A 73 -14.52 -11.85 -1.67
N SER A 74 -14.28 -12.99 -1.01
CA SER A 74 -13.67 -13.02 0.32
C SER A 74 -12.40 -13.86 0.31
N ILE A 75 -11.32 -13.28 0.82
CA ILE A 75 -10.00 -13.90 0.92
C ILE A 75 -9.59 -13.91 2.38
N MET A 76 -9.23 -15.08 2.91
CA MET A 76 -8.71 -15.24 4.26
C MET A 76 -7.20 -15.49 4.26
N ILE A 77 -6.51 -14.81 5.16
CA ILE A 77 -5.09 -15.00 5.42
C ILE A 77 -4.94 -15.46 6.87
N GLY A 78 -4.71 -16.74 7.07
CA GLY A 78 -4.55 -17.38 8.37
C GLY A 78 -3.31 -16.88 9.10
N ASN A 79 -3.37 -16.95 10.42
CA ASN A 79 -2.26 -16.60 11.30
C ASN A 79 -1.64 -17.87 11.92
N THR A 80 -0.46 -18.23 11.48
CA THR A 80 0.27 -19.41 11.98
C THR A 80 0.62 -19.35 13.46
N GLU A 81 0.63 -18.15 14.07
CA GLU A 81 0.82 -17.99 15.50
C GLU A 81 -0.46 -18.08 16.32
N TRP A 82 -1.64 -18.16 15.70
CA TRP A 82 -2.94 -18.21 16.37
C TRP A 82 -3.03 -19.20 17.52
N PRO A 83 -2.50 -20.44 17.46
CA PRO A 83 -2.54 -21.36 18.60
C PRO A 83 -1.93 -20.85 19.89
N LYS A 84 -1.05 -19.84 19.82
CA LYS A 84 -0.41 -19.20 20.98
C LYS A 84 -1.19 -17.99 21.52
N TRP A 85 -2.27 -17.59 20.83
CA TRP A 85 -3.05 -16.39 21.10
C TRP A 85 -4.52 -16.64 21.38
N THR A 86 -4.96 -17.90 21.31
CA THR A 86 -6.37 -18.29 21.42
C THR A 86 -7.05 -17.76 22.69
N THR A 87 -6.39 -17.80 23.84
CA THR A 87 -6.91 -17.24 25.09
C THR A 87 -6.83 -15.70 25.08
N ILE A 88 -5.68 -15.13 24.70
CA ILE A 88 -5.43 -13.68 24.78
C ILE A 88 -6.33 -12.90 23.82
N MET A 89 -6.62 -13.47 22.65
CA MET A 89 -7.42 -12.86 21.58
C MET A 89 -8.76 -13.61 21.39
N SER A 90 -9.25 -14.30 22.45
CA SER A 90 -10.54 -14.97 22.40
C SER A 90 -11.68 -13.99 22.08
N ALA A 91 -12.54 -14.35 21.12
CA ALA A 91 -13.80 -13.65 20.87
C ALA A 91 -14.85 -13.95 21.96
N GLU A 92 -14.71 -15.06 22.65
CA GLU A 92 -15.61 -15.48 23.72
C GLU A 92 -15.21 -14.87 25.06
N LYS A 93 -16.18 -14.71 25.94
CA LYS A 93 -15.92 -14.23 27.30
C LYS A 93 -15.05 -15.25 28.03
N LEU A 94 -13.92 -14.78 28.58
CA LEU A 94 -13.07 -15.61 29.38
C LEU A 94 -13.65 -15.81 30.80
N ASP A 95 -13.53 -17.02 31.28
CA ASP A 95 -13.74 -17.30 32.70
C ASP A 95 -12.52 -16.84 33.49
N MET A 96 -12.67 -15.74 34.24
CA MET A 96 -11.59 -15.15 35.06
C MET A 96 -11.53 -15.79 36.46
N GLU A 97 -12.33 -16.81 36.75
CA GLU A 97 -12.14 -17.65 37.95
C GLU A 97 -11.16 -18.80 37.67
N ASP A 98 -10.94 -19.13 36.36
CA ASP A 98 -9.92 -20.09 35.95
C ASP A 98 -8.52 -19.52 36.12
N PRO A 99 -7.66 -20.11 36.98
CA PRO A 99 -6.30 -19.65 37.20
C PRO A 99 -5.40 -19.64 35.94
N GLU A 100 -5.69 -20.51 34.98
CA GLU A 100 -4.93 -20.55 33.70
C GLU A 100 -5.24 -19.33 32.86
N ASN A 101 -6.50 -18.92 32.78
CA ASN A 101 -6.92 -17.72 32.06
C ASN A 101 -6.36 -16.47 32.75
N VAL A 102 -6.44 -16.37 34.07
CA VAL A 102 -5.84 -15.26 34.83
C VAL A 102 -4.34 -15.14 34.54
N LYS A 103 -3.62 -16.26 34.64
CA LYS A 103 -2.18 -16.30 34.36
C LYS A 103 -1.87 -15.89 32.92
N ALA A 104 -2.66 -16.34 31.95
CA ALA A 104 -2.48 -15.98 30.54
C ALA A 104 -2.67 -14.47 30.28
N MET A 105 -3.60 -13.83 30.99
CA MET A 105 -3.94 -12.41 30.84
C MET A 105 -3.07 -11.46 31.64
N GLU A 106 -2.46 -11.91 32.72
CA GLU A 106 -1.65 -11.06 33.61
C GLU A 106 -0.14 -11.13 33.34
N SER A 107 0.31 -12.13 32.57
CA SER A 107 1.74 -12.36 32.36
C SER A 107 2.11 -12.62 30.91
N GLY A 108 3.39 -12.46 30.59
CA GLY A 108 3.95 -12.78 29.28
C GLY A 108 3.29 -11.99 28.14
N ARG A 109 2.74 -12.71 27.15
CA ARG A 109 2.10 -12.09 25.96
C ARG A 109 0.78 -11.41 26.30
N GLY A 110 0.02 -11.91 27.27
CA GLY A 110 -1.27 -11.35 27.67
C GLY A 110 -1.17 -10.18 28.64
N ALA A 111 0.00 -9.91 29.21
CA ALA A 111 0.19 -8.80 30.14
C ALA A 111 -0.34 -7.47 29.59
N PRO A 112 -1.06 -6.67 30.41
CA PRO A 112 -1.64 -5.41 29.97
C PRO A 112 -0.60 -4.43 29.41
N LEU A 113 -0.91 -3.82 28.29
CA LEU A 113 -0.03 -2.87 27.60
C LEU A 113 -0.40 -1.43 27.99
N THR A 114 0.00 -1.01 29.19
CA THR A 114 -0.39 0.31 29.76
C THR A 114 0.52 1.46 29.36
N ARG A 115 1.64 1.20 28.66
CA ARG A 115 2.64 2.19 28.28
C ARG A 115 2.60 2.47 26.78
N PRO A 116 1.78 3.43 26.32
CA PRO A 116 1.60 3.72 24.89
C PRO A 116 2.91 4.15 24.25
N ARG A 117 3.13 3.72 23.00
CA ARG A 117 4.31 4.09 22.21
C ARG A 117 4.16 5.48 21.61
N PRO A 118 5.14 6.38 21.79
CA PRO A 118 5.15 7.65 21.07
C PRO A 118 5.12 7.43 19.53
N GLY A 119 4.28 8.21 18.85
CA GLY A 119 4.14 8.10 17.39
C GLY A 119 3.29 6.93 16.90
N HIS A 120 2.69 6.13 17.78
CA HIS A 120 1.74 5.07 17.44
C HIS A 120 0.29 5.48 17.75
N ALA A 121 -0.69 4.66 17.31
CA ALA A 121 -2.10 4.89 17.58
C ALA A 121 -2.49 4.63 19.05
N ASP A 122 -1.63 4.02 19.86
CA ASP A 122 -1.91 3.50 21.18
C ASP A 122 -2.64 4.51 22.07
N PHE A 123 -2.03 5.66 22.35
CA PHE A 123 -2.59 6.66 23.26
C PHE A 123 -3.94 7.23 22.77
N ALA A 124 -3.97 7.70 21.52
CA ALA A 124 -5.18 8.28 20.95
C ALA A 124 -6.32 7.26 20.86
N GLY A 125 -5.99 6.01 20.53
CA GLY A 125 -6.95 4.93 20.47
C GLY A 125 -7.50 4.53 21.84
N MET A 126 -6.64 4.40 22.85
CA MET A 126 -7.06 4.13 24.22
C MET A 126 -8.09 5.17 24.70
N ILE A 127 -7.79 6.44 24.50
CA ILE A 127 -8.72 7.54 24.88
C ILE A 127 -10.01 7.49 24.07
N LYS A 128 -9.90 7.36 22.74
CA LYS A 128 -11.06 7.40 21.85
C LYS A 128 -12.07 6.29 22.12
N TYR A 129 -11.58 5.08 22.38
CA TYR A 129 -12.41 3.88 22.53
C TYR A 129 -12.62 3.45 23.99
N GLY A 130 -12.06 4.21 24.97
CA GLY A 130 -12.22 3.93 26.39
C GLY A 130 -11.50 2.68 26.87
N HIS A 131 -10.39 2.28 26.22
CA HIS A 131 -9.62 1.12 26.63
C HIS A 131 -8.59 1.47 27.72
N SER A 132 -8.47 0.61 28.73
CA SER A 132 -7.49 0.73 29.81
C SER A 132 -6.07 0.34 29.40
N GLU A 133 -5.93 -0.36 28.25
CA GLU A 133 -4.65 -0.80 27.69
C GLU A 133 -4.60 -0.64 26.17
N ALA A 134 -3.41 -0.69 25.60
CA ALA A 134 -3.18 -0.45 24.16
C ALA A 134 -3.41 -1.68 23.27
N ARG A 135 -3.59 -2.90 23.79
CA ARG A 135 -3.70 -4.11 22.99
C ARG A 135 -4.79 -4.03 21.91
N PRO A 136 -6.05 -3.68 22.22
CA PRO A 136 -7.10 -3.60 21.19
C PRO A 136 -6.74 -2.66 20.04
N ILE A 137 -6.02 -1.59 20.36
CA ILE A 137 -5.58 -0.61 19.34
C ILE A 137 -4.41 -1.15 18.52
N LEU A 138 -3.41 -1.74 19.20
CA LEU A 138 -2.21 -2.30 18.59
C LEU A 138 -2.57 -3.39 17.58
N GLU A 139 -3.48 -4.28 17.94
CA GLU A 139 -3.84 -5.43 17.11
C GLU A 139 -4.44 -5.00 15.76
N ARG A 140 -5.30 -4.00 15.74
CA ARG A 140 -5.90 -3.53 14.49
C ARG A 140 -5.05 -2.50 13.75
N SER A 141 -4.26 -1.66 14.44
CA SER A 141 -3.41 -0.66 13.83
C SER A 141 -2.08 -1.20 13.29
N SER A 142 -1.83 -2.48 13.48
CA SER A 142 -0.63 -3.18 13.00
C SER A 142 -0.54 -3.19 11.48
N ALA A 143 0.68 -3.01 10.96
CA ALA A 143 0.96 -3.14 9.52
C ALA A 143 0.70 -4.57 8.97
N ARG A 144 0.46 -5.57 9.82
CA ARG A 144 0.02 -6.91 9.41
C ARG A 144 -1.28 -6.86 8.58
N GLU A 145 -2.18 -5.92 8.89
CA GLU A 145 -3.42 -5.69 8.17
C GLU A 145 -3.21 -5.46 6.67
N THR A 146 -2.08 -4.88 6.27
CA THR A 146 -1.75 -4.63 4.86
C THR A 146 -1.64 -5.92 4.02
N ALA A 147 -1.48 -7.09 4.64
CA ALA A 147 -1.53 -8.36 3.91
C ALA A 147 -2.91 -8.57 3.25
N ALA A 148 -4.00 -8.23 3.95
CA ALA A 148 -5.34 -8.31 3.38
C ALA A 148 -5.52 -7.29 2.22
N ARG A 149 -4.95 -6.08 2.32
CA ARG A 149 -4.97 -5.10 1.20
C ARG A 149 -4.23 -5.63 -0.02
N VAL A 150 -3.04 -6.21 0.17
CA VAL A 150 -2.24 -6.79 -0.93
C VAL A 150 -2.98 -7.94 -1.59
N ALA A 151 -3.60 -8.83 -0.82
CA ALA A 151 -4.39 -9.93 -1.38
C ALA A 151 -5.59 -9.43 -2.21
N ALA A 152 -6.35 -8.46 -1.71
CA ALA A 152 -7.44 -7.83 -2.45
C ALA A 152 -6.94 -7.14 -3.72
N ALA A 153 -5.85 -6.39 -3.62
CA ALA A 153 -5.27 -5.64 -4.72
C ALA A 153 -4.71 -6.54 -5.82
N THR A 154 -4.30 -7.78 -5.52
CA THR A 154 -3.84 -8.71 -6.56
C THR A 154 -4.97 -9.03 -7.55
N VAL A 155 -6.23 -9.14 -7.08
CA VAL A 155 -7.39 -9.28 -7.96
C VAL A 155 -7.60 -8.02 -8.81
N ALA A 156 -7.43 -6.83 -8.22
CA ALA A 156 -7.53 -5.57 -8.95
C ALA A 156 -6.40 -5.40 -9.99
N ARG A 157 -5.17 -5.82 -9.68
CA ARG A 157 -4.05 -5.87 -10.64
C ARG A 157 -4.35 -6.78 -11.82
N SER A 158 -4.88 -7.97 -11.54
CA SER A 158 -5.29 -8.90 -12.59
C SER A 158 -6.36 -8.29 -13.50
N PHE A 159 -7.35 -7.58 -12.92
CA PHE A 159 -8.36 -6.85 -13.69
C PHE A 159 -7.72 -5.77 -14.59
N LEU A 160 -6.79 -4.95 -14.07
CA LEU A 160 -6.11 -3.92 -14.83
C LEU A 160 -5.26 -4.50 -15.97
N ARG A 161 -4.53 -5.58 -15.70
CA ARG A 161 -3.74 -6.32 -16.69
C ARG A 161 -4.65 -6.87 -17.79
N GLU A 162 -5.74 -7.50 -17.42
CA GLU A 162 -6.65 -8.16 -18.34
C GLU A 162 -7.40 -7.16 -19.24
N THR A 163 -7.77 -6.01 -18.70
CA THR A 163 -8.60 -5.02 -19.43
C THR A 163 -7.79 -3.96 -20.17
N LEU A 164 -6.63 -3.57 -19.67
CA LEU A 164 -5.81 -2.48 -20.21
C LEU A 164 -4.38 -2.90 -20.56
N GLY A 165 -3.92 -4.09 -20.14
CA GLY A 165 -2.50 -4.46 -20.22
C GLY A 165 -1.60 -3.68 -19.26
N VAL A 166 -2.18 -3.04 -18.26
CA VAL A 166 -1.48 -2.13 -17.33
C VAL A 166 -0.94 -2.90 -16.14
N GLU A 167 0.30 -2.62 -15.79
CA GLU A 167 0.97 -3.12 -14.60
C GLU A 167 1.36 -1.97 -13.66
N VAL A 168 1.50 -2.30 -12.37
CA VAL A 168 1.85 -1.36 -11.31
C VAL A 168 3.14 -1.80 -10.66
N LEU A 169 4.12 -0.92 -10.57
CA LEU A 169 5.37 -1.19 -9.87
C LEU A 169 5.70 -0.08 -8.87
N SER A 170 6.58 -0.38 -7.92
CA SER A 170 7.16 0.62 -7.05
C SER A 170 8.66 0.44 -6.89
N HIS A 171 9.34 1.53 -6.60
CA HIS A 171 10.73 1.51 -6.18
C HIS A 171 10.96 2.48 -5.01
N VAL A 172 12.09 2.32 -4.33
CA VAL A 172 12.45 3.16 -3.18
C VAL A 172 13.31 4.33 -3.66
N ILE A 173 12.87 5.54 -3.34
CA ILE A 173 13.57 6.79 -3.66
C ILE A 173 14.67 7.09 -2.64
N SER A 174 14.41 6.89 -1.35
CA SER A 174 15.38 7.13 -0.28
C SER A 174 14.97 6.43 1.01
N ILE A 175 15.95 6.12 1.88
CA ILE A 175 15.76 5.61 3.23
C ILE A 175 16.53 6.47 4.23
N GLY A 176 15.80 7.10 5.17
CA GLY A 176 16.40 8.02 6.12
C GLY A 176 17.16 9.15 5.41
N PRO A 177 18.42 9.43 5.85
CA PRO A 177 19.26 10.46 5.24
C PRO A 177 20.12 9.94 4.07
N SER A 178 19.76 8.81 3.44
CA SER A 178 20.49 8.30 2.27
C SER A 178 20.41 9.26 1.09
N GLU A 179 21.28 9.08 0.12
CA GLU A 179 21.13 9.73 -1.18
C GLU A 179 19.77 9.41 -1.78
N LYS A 180 19.15 10.43 -2.37
CA LYS A 180 17.86 10.33 -3.04
C LYS A 180 18.08 9.96 -4.51
N TYR A 181 17.32 9.00 -4.99
CA TYR A 181 17.26 8.75 -6.43
C TYR A 181 16.60 9.92 -7.18
N GLU A 182 17.25 10.45 -8.17
CA GLU A 182 16.80 11.61 -8.98
C GLU A 182 16.78 11.31 -10.49
N GLY A 183 16.99 10.03 -10.86
CA GLY A 183 16.96 9.60 -12.25
C GLY A 183 15.56 9.47 -12.85
N PRO A 184 15.45 8.99 -14.10
CA PRO A 184 14.16 8.73 -14.74
C PRO A 184 13.38 7.64 -14.00
N ALA A 185 12.06 7.75 -13.98
CA ALA A 185 11.23 6.72 -13.37
C ALA A 185 11.40 5.38 -14.13
N PRO A 186 11.43 4.24 -13.41
CA PRO A 186 11.51 2.93 -14.05
C PRO A 186 10.24 2.58 -14.82
N SER A 187 10.34 1.62 -15.71
CA SER A 187 9.22 0.94 -16.38
C SER A 187 8.93 -0.41 -15.73
N PHE A 188 7.85 -1.06 -16.13
CA PHE A 188 7.52 -2.39 -15.63
C PHE A 188 8.59 -3.46 -15.98
N ASP A 189 9.33 -3.27 -17.05
CA ASP A 189 10.43 -4.17 -17.45
C ASP A 189 11.57 -4.20 -16.42
N ASP A 190 11.68 -3.16 -15.60
CA ASP A 190 12.68 -3.03 -14.55
C ASP A 190 12.28 -3.73 -13.23
N LEU A 191 11.04 -4.24 -13.13
CA LEU A 191 10.50 -4.81 -11.88
C LEU A 191 11.36 -5.93 -11.31
N SER A 192 11.87 -6.82 -12.17
CA SER A 192 12.72 -7.94 -11.71
C SER A 192 13.99 -7.43 -11.04
N ALA A 193 14.67 -6.45 -11.64
CA ALA A 193 15.88 -5.86 -11.08
C ALA A 193 15.60 -5.10 -9.77
N ILE A 194 14.45 -4.42 -9.68
CA ILE A 194 14.01 -3.74 -8.45
C ILE A 194 13.71 -4.76 -7.34
N ASP A 195 13.03 -5.87 -7.64
CA ASP A 195 12.70 -6.90 -6.65
C ASP A 195 13.93 -7.69 -6.18
N GLU A 196 15.00 -7.78 -6.99
CA GLU A 196 16.29 -8.35 -6.61
C GLU A 196 17.07 -7.45 -5.64
N SER A 197 16.83 -6.14 -5.66
CA SER A 197 17.44 -5.20 -4.72
C SER A 197 16.92 -5.43 -3.29
N PRO A 198 17.81 -5.60 -2.30
CA PRO A 198 17.38 -5.79 -0.90
C PRO A 198 16.59 -4.61 -0.33
N VAL A 199 16.70 -3.43 -0.92
CA VAL A 199 15.96 -2.23 -0.53
C VAL A 199 14.98 -1.76 -1.61
N ARG A 200 14.80 -2.55 -2.70
CA ARG A 200 13.94 -2.23 -3.83
C ARG A 200 14.32 -0.91 -4.50
N SER A 201 15.60 -0.61 -4.57
CA SER A 201 16.14 0.54 -5.31
C SER A 201 16.31 0.19 -6.78
N PHE A 202 15.98 1.13 -7.66
CA PHE A 202 16.27 1.02 -9.10
C PHE A 202 17.73 1.35 -9.42
N ASP A 203 18.39 2.11 -8.56
CA ASP A 203 19.77 2.57 -8.72
C ASP A 203 20.72 1.93 -7.72
N LYS A 204 21.90 1.46 -8.18
CA LYS A 204 22.88 0.76 -7.34
C LYS A 204 23.59 1.66 -6.35
N ALA A 205 23.89 2.90 -6.71
CA ALA A 205 24.56 3.85 -5.81
C ALA A 205 23.61 4.24 -4.66
N ALA A 206 22.35 4.52 -4.99
CA ALA A 206 21.31 4.76 -4.00
C ALA A 206 21.07 3.52 -3.11
N GLU A 207 21.10 2.30 -3.66
CA GLU A 207 21.00 1.05 -2.90
C GLU A 207 22.06 0.94 -1.83
N GLU A 208 23.33 1.16 -2.19
CA GLU A 208 24.46 1.08 -1.26
C GLU A 208 24.34 2.13 -0.14
N SER A 209 23.96 3.35 -0.49
CA SER A 209 23.70 4.43 0.46
C SER A 209 22.58 4.07 1.45
N MET A 210 21.45 3.55 0.95
CA MET A 210 20.31 3.12 1.76
C MET A 210 20.68 1.99 2.73
N ILE A 211 21.40 0.97 2.26
CA ILE A 211 21.86 -0.14 3.10
C ILE A 211 22.82 0.37 4.20
N SER A 212 23.74 1.27 3.86
CA SER A 212 24.65 1.89 4.82
C SER A 212 23.89 2.62 5.95
N GLU A 213 22.86 3.38 5.61
CA GLU A 213 22.03 4.09 6.61
C GLU A 213 21.23 3.12 7.51
N ILE A 214 20.68 2.04 6.95
CA ILE A 214 19.99 1.00 7.74
C ILE A 214 20.96 0.38 8.74
N GLU A 215 22.18 0.02 8.34
CA GLU A 215 23.18 -0.55 9.25
C GLU A 215 23.62 0.44 10.35
N LYS A 216 23.77 1.72 10.02
CA LYS A 216 24.03 2.77 11.02
C LYS A 216 22.89 2.89 12.03
N ALA A 217 21.63 2.88 11.56
CA ALA A 217 20.46 2.95 12.42
C ALA A 217 20.36 1.72 13.33
N LYS A 218 20.57 0.53 12.79
CA LYS A 218 20.59 -0.73 13.55
C LYS A 218 21.62 -0.71 14.67
N LYS A 219 22.84 -0.23 14.39
CA LYS A 219 23.91 -0.10 15.42
C LYS A 219 23.55 0.90 16.52
N ARG A 220 22.77 1.95 16.18
CA ARG A 220 22.30 2.95 17.16
C ARG A 220 21.04 2.52 17.94
N GLY A 221 20.42 1.39 17.59
CA GLY A 221 19.14 0.98 18.13
C GLY A 221 17.98 1.90 17.71
N ASP A 222 17.96 2.31 16.45
CA ASP A 222 17.03 3.27 15.89
C ASP A 222 16.24 2.68 14.71
N THR A 223 15.27 3.43 14.18
CA THR A 223 14.44 3.05 13.01
C THR A 223 14.48 4.14 11.96
N LEU A 224 14.29 3.77 10.68
CA LEU A 224 14.27 4.68 9.57
C LEU A 224 12.95 4.62 8.80
N GLY A 225 12.51 5.79 8.34
CA GLY A 225 11.50 5.95 7.31
C GLY A 225 12.15 6.13 5.94
N GLY A 226 11.37 6.58 4.96
CA GLY A 226 11.86 6.85 3.61
C GLY A 226 10.73 7.18 2.65
N ILE A 227 11.06 7.23 1.38
CA ILE A 227 10.13 7.60 0.30
C ILE A 227 10.10 6.46 -0.72
N VAL A 228 8.89 6.07 -1.09
CA VAL A 228 8.62 5.15 -2.20
C VAL A 228 7.91 5.89 -3.32
N GLU A 229 8.17 5.51 -4.57
CA GLU A 229 7.43 5.95 -5.75
C GLU A 229 6.72 4.76 -6.37
N VAL A 230 5.46 4.94 -6.72
CA VAL A 230 4.68 3.99 -7.53
C VAL A 230 4.53 4.57 -8.92
N VAL A 231 4.80 3.75 -9.92
CA VAL A 231 4.68 4.12 -11.34
C VAL A 231 3.76 3.17 -12.07
N VAL A 232 3.02 3.71 -13.04
CA VAL A 232 2.10 2.95 -13.88
C VAL A 232 2.14 3.51 -15.30
N ASP A 233 2.42 2.63 -16.26
CA ASP A 233 2.42 2.97 -17.68
C ASP A 233 1.11 2.53 -18.35
N GLY A 234 0.78 3.14 -19.49
CA GLY A 234 -0.28 2.67 -20.38
C GLY A 234 -1.70 3.03 -19.93
N LEU A 235 -1.87 3.94 -18.98
CA LEU A 235 -3.21 4.39 -18.57
C LEU A 235 -3.86 5.22 -19.70
N PRO A 236 -5.15 4.96 -20.03
CA PRO A 236 -5.86 5.79 -21.01
C PRO A 236 -6.07 7.20 -20.48
N ILE A 237 -6.15 8.18 -21.37
CA ILE A 237 -6.50 9.57 -21.03
C ILE A 237 -7.91 9.60 -20.41
N GLY A 238 -8.08 10.38 -19.32
CA GLY A 238 -9.40 10.70 -18.78
C GLY A 238 -9.96 9.71 -17.76
N LEU A 239 -9.13 8.95 -17.03
CA LEU A 239 -9.54 8.34 -15.77
C LEU A 239 -9.59 9.41 -14.68
N GLY A 240 -10.60 9.37 -13.82
CA GLY A 240 -10.89 10.42 -12.86
C GLY A 240 -11.68 11.58 -13.48
N SER A 241 -11.91 12.66 -12.73
CA SER A 241 -12.68 13.81 -13.18
C SER A 241 -12.24 15.10 -12.50
N HIS A 242 -12.43 16.24 -13.19
CA HIS A 242 -12.21 17.58 -12.63
C HIS A 242 -13.48 18.19 -12.03
N ILE A 243 -14.63 17.52 -12.19
CA ILE A 243 -15.95 18.11 -11.89
C ILE A 243 -16.18 18.21 -10.38
N SER A 244 -15.75 17.19 -9.63
CA SER A 244 -15.91 17.15 -8.17
C SER A 244 -14.58 16.78 -7.50
N GLY A 245 -14.33 17.30 -6.31
CA GLY A 245 -13.14 16.96 -5.54
C GLY A 245 -13.01 15.46 -5.25
N ASP A 246 -14.13 14.79 -4.99
CA ASP A 246 -14.15 13.36 -4.69
C ASP A 246 -13.90 12.47 -5.93
N ASP A 247 -14.16 13.02 -7.12
CA ASP A 247 -13.95 12.32 -8.39
C ASP A 247 -12.54 12.51 -8.95
N ARG A 248 -11.75 13.40 -8.36
CA ARG A 248 -10.35 13.61 -8.74
C ARG A 248 -9.50 12.40 -8.41
N LEU A 249 -8.80 11.87 -9.41
CA LEU A 249 -7.96 10.69 -9.24
C LEU A 249 -6.75 10.96 -8.32
N ASP A 250 -6.15 12.16 -8.39
CA ASP A 250 -5.08 12.59 -7.50
C ASP A 250 -5.53 12.59 -6.02
N ALA A 251 -6.74 13.08 -5.75
CA ALA A 251 -7.31 13.06 -4.40
C ALA A 251 -7.58 11.64 -3.91
N GLN A 252 -8.12 10.76 -4.75
CA GLN A 252 -8.37 9.35 -4.42
C GLN A 252 -7.07 8.59 -4.15
N LEU A 253 -6.03 8.79 -4.98
CA LEU A 253 -4.70 8.20 -4.80
C LEU A 253 -4.06 8.71 -3.50
N ALA A 254 -4.11 10.02 -3.24
CA ALA A 254 -3.58 10.61 -2.01
C ALA A 254 -4.28 10.04 -0.77
N ALA A 255 -5.60 9.92 -0.77
CA ALA A 255 -6.36 9.34 0.33
C ALA A 255 -6.00 7.88 0.58
N ALA A 256 -5.89 7.08 -0.49
CA ALA A 256 -5.56 5.66 -0.40
C ALA A 256 -4.14 5.43 0.15
N LEU A 257 -3.16 6.18 -0.35
CA LEU A 257 -1.76 6.11 0.12
C LEU A 257 -1.62 6.65 1.54
N MET A 258 -2.26 7.78 1.88
CA MET A 258 -2.26 8.31 3.24
C MET A 258 -2.92 7.36 4.25
N GLY A 259 -3.83 6.50 3.80
CA GLY A 259 -4.46 5.43 4.59
C GLY A 259 -3.56 4.23 4.90
N ILE A 260 -2.32 4.19 4.39
CA ILE A 260 -1.32 3.17 4.75
C ILE A 260 -0.68 3.58 6.09
N GLN A 261 -0.44 2.59 6.96
CA GLN A 261 0.21 2.82 8.26
C GLN A 261 1.56 3.52 8.07
N ALA A 262 1.83 4.51 8.92
CA ALA A 262 3.05 5.31 8.95
C ALA A 262 3.28 6.28 7.78
N ILE A 263 2.44 6.34 6.76
CA ILE A 263 2.54 7.37 5.73
C ILE A 263 2.17 8.74 6.31
N LYS A 264 2.96 9.75 5.95
CA LYS A 264 2.86 11.13 6.47
C LYS A 264 2.84 12.19 5.37
N GLY A 265 3.10 11.80 4.13
CA GLY A 265 3.07 12.68 2.97
C GLY A 265 2.81 11.89 1.70
N VAL A 266 2.16 12.53 0.72
CA VAL A 266 1.92 12.00 -0.61
C VAL A 266 2.22 13.11 -1.61
N GLU A 267 2.88 12.77 -2.71
CA GLU A 267 3.16 13.66 -3.84
C GLU A 267 2.68 13.00 -5.13
N VAL A 268 2.23 13.81 -6.08
CA VAL A 268 1.94 13.40 -7.46
C VAL A 268 2.97 14.09 -8.36
N GLY A 269 3.64 13.34 -9.21
CA GLY A 269 4.72 13.85 -10.05
C GLY A 269 5.85 14.47 -9.23
N ASP A 270 6.26 15.67 -9.63
CA ASP A 270 7.33 16.40 -8.93
C ASP A 270 6.85 17.08 -7.63
N GLY A 271 5.54 17.13 -7.38
CA GLY A 271 4.93 17.52 -6.11
C GLY A 271 5.47 18.83 -5.52
N PHE A 272 6.16 18.76 -4.39
CA PHE A 272 6.71 19.95 -3.73
C PHE A 272 7.81 20.65 -4.53
N GLU A 273 8.56 19.95 -5.38
CA GLU A 273 9.57 20.57 -6.24
C GLU A 273 8.91 21.38 -7.37
N GLU A 274 7.76 20.95 -7.89
CA GLU A 274 7.00 21.71 -8.87
C GLU A 274 6.54 23.07 -8.32
N ALA A 275 6.11 23.12 -7.06
CA ALA A 275 5.72 24.34 -6.36
C ALA A 275 6.85 25.36 -6.20
N ARG A 276 8.10 24.95 -6.36
CA ARG A 276 9.30 25.82 -6.29
C ARG A 276 9.69 26.42 -7.63
N ARG A 277 9.12 25.92 -8.74
CA ARG A 277 9.46 26.37 -10.11
C ARG A 277 8.58 27.53 -10.54
N PRO A 278 9.11 28.46 -11.34
CA PRO A 278 8.27 29.38 -12.12
C PRO A 278 7.35 28.60 -13.05
N GLY A 279 6.12 29.07 -13.28
CA GLY A 279 5.11 28.36 -14.09
C GLY A 279 5.61 27.93 -15.47
N SER A 280 6.41 28.74 -16.14
CA SER A 280 7.05 28.40 -17.44
C SER A 280 8.05 27.24 -17.39
N GLN A 281 8.45 26.80 -16.19
CA GLN A 281 9.37 25.68 -15.96
C GLN A 281 8.68 24.51 -15.22
N ALA A 282 7.47 24.72 -14.74
CA ALA A 282 6.73 23.72 -13.97
C ALA A 282 5.85 22.87 -14.87
N HIS A 283 5.12 23.47 -15.82
CA HIS A 283 4.15 22.78 -16.64
C HIS A 283 4.79 22.01 -17.80
N ASP A 284 4.17 20.87 -18.15
CA ASP A 284 4.62 20.00 -19.23
C ASP A 284 4.11 20.53 -20.57
N GLU A 285 5.02 21.04 -21.43
CA GLU A 285 4.67 21.53 -22.75
C GLU A 285 4.18 20.39 -23.65
N MET A 286 3.12 20.65 -24.43
CA MET A 286 2.55 19.69 -25.35
C MET A 286 3.11 19.89 -26.77
N VAL A 287 3.38 18.77 -27.45
CA VAL A 287 3.86 18.75 -28.82
C VAL A 287 3.00 17.82 -29.67
N ARG A 288 2.85 18.16 -30.94
CA ARG A 288 2.24 17.28 -31.94
C ARG A 288 3.23 16.18 -32.32
N THR A 289 2.75 14.93 -32.36
CA THR A 289 3.49 13.77 -32.85
C THR A 289 2.71 13.10 -33.99
N GLU A 290 3.29 12.07 -34.58
CA GLU A 290 2.58 11.24 -35.60
C GLU A 290 1.37 10.53 -34.99
N ASP A 291 1.43 10.16 -33.72
CA ASP A 291 0.38 9.46 -32.97
C ASP A 291 -0.60 10.41 -32.24
N GLY A 292 -0.47 11.73 -32.43
CA GLY A 292 -1.38 12.70 -31.84
C GLY A 292 -0.68 13.81 -31.05
N VAL A 293 -0.82 13.82 -29.74
CA VAL A 293 -0.25 14.81 -28.83
C VAL A 293 0.55 14.11 -27.73
N ASP A 294 1.75 14.58 -27.51
CA ASP A 294 2.63 14.12 -26.43
C ASP A 294 3.14 15.29 -25.57
N ARG A 295 3.88 15.02 -24.52
CA ARG A 295 4.48 16.00 -23.61
C ARG A 295 5.99 15.89 -23.61
N LEU A 296 6.68 17.06 -23.54
CA LEU A 296 8.13 17.10 -23.48
C LEU A 296 8.71 16.64 -22.12
N THR A 297 7.91 16.73 -21.07
CA THR A 297 8.26 16.31 -19.70
C THR A 297 7.04 15.69 -19.03
N ASN A 298 7.23 15.04 -17.87
CA ASN A 298 6.15 14.46 -17.07
C ASN A 298 6.27 14.89 -15.59
N ARG A 299 6.33 16.20 -15.35
CA ARG A 299 6.40 16.78 -14.01
C ARG A 299 5.09 16.65 -13.25
N ALA A 300 3.97 16.75 -13.97
CA ALA A 300 2.64 16.50 -13.44
C ALA A 300 2.40 15.04 -13.00
N GLY A 301 3.31 14.11 -13.35
CA GLY A 301 3.22 12.72 -12.95
C GLY A 301 1.99 11.99 -13.51
N GLY A 302 1.63 12.27 -14.77
CA GLY A 302 0.55 11.59 -15.49
C GLY A 302 -0.86 12.08 -15.13
N LEU A 303 -0.99 13.10 -14.27
CA LEU A 303 -2.29 13.63 -13.81
C LEU A 303 -2.38 15.14 -13.99
N GLU A 304 -3.42 15.58 -14.67
CA GLU A 304 -3.77 17.00 -14.81
C GLU A 304 -5.25 17.21 -14.49
N GLY A 305 -5.54 18.19 -13.64
CA GLY A 305 -6.91 18.47 -13.24
C GLY A 305 -7.65 17.30 -12.58
N GLY A 306 -6.94 16.34 -11.98
CA GLY A 306 -7.53 15.15 -11.36
C GLY A 306 -7.84 14.02 -12.35
N MET A 307 -7.32 14.09 -13.58
CA MET A 307 -7.52 13.09 -14.64
C MET A 307 -6.19 12.59 -15.18
N THR A 308 -6.14 11.34 -15.61
CA THR A 308 -5.00 10.81 -16.36
C THR A 308 -4.86 11.54 -17.70
N ASN A 309 -3.62 11.85 -18.08
CA ASN A 309 -3.29 12.63 -19.28
C ASN A 309 -2.57 11.80 -20.36
N GLY A 310 -2.45 10.48 -20.17
CA GLY A 310 -1.78 9.55 -21.11
C GLY A 310 -0.29 9.34 -20.82
N GLN A 311 0.30 10.14 -19.93
CA GLN A 311 1.69 9.95 -19.50
C GLN A 311 1.78 8.93 -18.35
N GLN A 312 2.99 8.45 -18.07
CA GLN A 312 3.26 7.57 -16.94
C GLN A 312 2.75 8.21 -15.64
N LEU A 313 1.89 7.51 -14.92
CA LEU A 313 1.46 7.90 -13.58
C LEU A 313 2.63 7.74 -12.60
N ARG A 314 2.91 8.80 -11.83
CA ARG A 314 3.94 8.81 -10.79
C ARG A 314 3.37 9.37 -9.50
N VAL A 315 3.35 8.56 -8.44
CA VAL A 315 2.90 8.98 -7.10
C VAL A 315 3.89 8.53 -6.05
N ARG A 316 4.22 9.40 -5.09
CA ARG A 316 5.16 9.13 -4.01
C ARG A 316 4.48 9.12 -2.67
N ALA A 317 4.99 8.28 -1.77
CA ALA A 317 4.54 8.20 -0.38
C ALA A 317 5.73 8.28 0.58
N ALA A 318 5.66 9.22 1.53
CA ALA A 318 6.67 9.40 2.56
C ALA A 318 6.25 8.68 3.83
N MET A 319 7.03 7.65 4.22
CA MET A 319 6.84 6.85 5.42
C MET A 319 7.70 7.36 6.56
N LYS A 320 7.10 7.67 7.70
CA LYS A 320 7.88 7.96 8.92
C LYS A 320 8.58 6.71 9.46
N PRO A 321 9.63 6.85 10.30
CA PRO A 321 10.23 5.74 11.02
C PRO A 321 9.20 4.94 11.84
N ILE A 322 9.44 3.64 11.98
CA ILE A 322 8.58 2.77 12.81
C ILE A 322 8.63 3.22 14.26
N SER A 323 7.47 3.36 14.88
CA SER A 323 7.32 3.91 16.24
C SER A 323 7.83 2.99 17.37
N THR A 324 8.03 1.70 17.11
CA THR A 324 8.66 0.78 18.04
C THR A 324 10.18 0.88 17.91
N VAL A 325 10.78 1.87 18.57
CA VAL A 325 12.22 2.14 18.52
C VAL A 325 12.93 1.29 19.56
N PRO A 326 13.98 0.51 19.20
CA PRO A 326 14.74 -0.30 20.16
C PRO A 326 15.31 0.52 21.31
N ARG A 327 15.81 1.73 21.04
CA ARG A 327 16.14 2.72 22.07
C ARG A 327 14.84 3.37 22.55
N ALA A 328 14.21 2.76 23.57
CA ALA A 328 12.88 3.11 24.02
C ALA A 328 12.72 4.61 24.33
N LEU A 329 11.66 5.21 23.78
CA LEU A 329 11.30 6.61 23.97
C LEU A 329 10.54 6.79 25.30
N LYS A 330 10.59 7.99 25.88
CA LYS A 330 9.84 8.36 27.07
C LYS A 330 8.35 8.34 26.82
N THR A 331 7.58 7.85 27.79
CA THR A 331 6.11 7.82 27.76
C THR A 331 5.55 7.93 29.19
N VAL A 332 4.26 7.75 29.36
CA VAL A 332 3.57 7.67 30.64
C VAL A 332 2.88 6.32 30.75
N ASP A 333 2.96 5.70 31.89
CA ASP A 333 2.16 4.52 32.21
C ASP A 333 0.72 4.95 32.53
N MET A 334 -0.22 4.58 31.68
CA MET A 334 -1.62 5.01 31.77
C MET A 334 -2.37 4.42 32.97
N ALA A 335 -1.88 3.32 33.55
CA ALA A 335 -2.48 2.73 34.73
C ALA A 335 -2.06 3.47 36.01
N THR A 336 -0.85 4.04 36.07
CA THR A 336 -0.29 4.62 37.27
C THR A 336 -0.06 6.14 37.21
N GLY A 337 -0.12 6.72 36.00
CA GLY A 337 0.23 8.11 35.74
C GLY A 337 1.71 8.45 35.88
N LYS A 338 2.58 7.46 36.09
CA LYS A 338 4.02 7.65 36.29
C LYS A 338 4.78 7.74 34.97
N ALA A 339 5.88 8.47 34.98
CA ALA A 339 6.83 8.48 33.87
C ALA A 339 7.37 7.06 33.61
N ALA A 340 7.44 6.68 32.33
CA ALA A 340 7.86 5.34 31.90
C ALA A 340 8.62 5.42 30.57
N THR A 341 9.06 4.27 30.06
CA THR A 341 9.52 4.08 28.68
C THR A 341 8.50 3.29 27.90
N GLY A 342 8.38 3.59 26.62
CA GLY A 342 7.46 2.90 25.71
C GLY A 342 7.66 1.39 25.69
N ILE A 343 6.64 0.66 25.31
CA ILE A 343 6.69 -0.80 25.24
C ILE A 343 7.78 -1.21 24.25
N HIS A 344 8.71 -2.05 24.69
CA HIS A 344 9.70 -2.66 23.82
C HIS A 344 9.10 -3.92 23.18
N GLN A 345 8.93 -3.89 21.89
CA GLN A 345 8.58 -5.06 21.07
C GLN A 345 9.64 -5.23 19.98
N ARG A 346 9.79 -6.45 19.48
CA ARG A 346 10.63 -6.70 18.31
C ARG A 346 10.10 -5.87 17.15
N SER A 347 10.96 -5.11 16.52
CA SER A 347 10.63 -4.21 15.42
C SER A 347 11.62 -4.35 14.27
N ASP A 348 11.17 -3.99 13.09
CA ASP A 348 12.03 -3.77 11.93
C ASP A 348 12.83 -2.47 12.14
N VAL A 349 14.04 -2.40 11.61
CA VAL A 349 14.81 -1.16 11.51
C VAL A 349 14.22 -0.27 10.42
N CYS A 350 13.81 -0.89 9.30
CA CYS A 350 13.22 -0.23 8.14
C CYS A 350 12.13 -1.10 7.53
N ALA A 351 10.99 -0.50 7.16
CA ALA A 351 9.90 -1.16 6.45
C ALA A 351 9.56 -0.47 5.12
N VAL A 352 10.40 0.45 4.65
CA VAL A 352 10.15 1.23 3.43
C VAL A 352 10.03 0.35 2.18
N PRO A 353 10.88 -0.68 1.95
CA PRO A 353 10.70 -1.58 0.80
C PRO A 353 9.33 -2.28 0.79
N ALA A 354 8.88 -2.75 1.94
CA ALA A 354 7.55 -3.35 2.08
C ALA A 354 6.41 -2.34 1.86
N ALA A 355 6.59 -1.09 2.30
CA ALA A 355 5.62 -0.02 2.06
C ALA A 355 5.43 0.26 0.56
N GLY A 356 6.46 0.09 -0.27
CA GLY A 356 6.36 0.16 -1.73
C GLY A 356 5.35 -0.85 -2.28
N VAL A 357 5.44 -2.11 -1.88
CA VAL A 357 4.49 -3.16 -2.32
C VAL A 357 3.06 -2.88 -1.84
N VAL A 358 2.90 -2.33 -0.63
CA VAL A 358 1.57 -1.91 -0.14
C VAL A 358 1.06 -0.70 -0.92
N ALA A 359 1.93 0.23 -1.28
CA ALA A 359 1.56 1.39 -2.10
C ALA A 359 1.12 0.96 -3.52
N GLU A 360 1.82 0.01 -4.17
CA GLU A 360 1.37 -0.62 -5.42
C GLU A 360 -0.06 -1.16 -5.28
N ALA A 361 -0.33 -1.89 -4.19
CA ALA A 361 -1.64 -2.47 -3.92
C ALA A 361 -2.74 -1.40 -3.82
N MET A 362 -2.47 -0.31 -3.10
CA MET A 362 -3.45 0.78 -2.94
C MET A 362 -3.70 1.52 -4.25
N VAL A 363 -2.64 1.78 -5.04
CA VAL A 363 -2.77 2.40 -6.36
C VAL A 363 -3.57 1.51 -7.30
N ALA A 364 -3.32 0.19 -7.33
CA ALA A 364 -4.08 -0.75 -8.16
C ALA A 364 -5.57 -0.78 -7.82
N LEU A 365 -5.94 -0.75 -6.53
CA LEU A 365 -7.35 -0.69 -6.10
C LEU A 365 -8.04 0.60 -6.56
N VAL A 366 -7.35 1.74 -6.46
CA VAL A 366 -7.89 3.04 -6.91
C VAL A 366 -8.05 3.06 -8.43
N LEU A 367 -7.05 2.59 -9.18
CA LEU A 367 -7.11 2.55 -10.64
C LEU A 367 -8.18 1.59 -11.15
N ALA A 368 -8.30 0.39 -10.57
CA ALA A 368 -9.37 -0.55 -10.93
C ALA A 368 -10.75 0.06 -10.70
N ARG A 369 -10.94 0.80 -9.59
CA ARG A 369 -12.16 1.56 -9.35
C ARG A 369 -12.39 2.63 -10.41
N ALA A 370 -11.39 3.44 -10.73
CA ALA A 370 -11.49 4.51 -11.73
C ALA A 370 -11.82 3.97 -13.13
N VAL A 371 -11.27 2.80 -13.50
CA VAL A 371 -11.58 2.10 -14.75
C VAL A 371 -13.05 1.65 -14.77
N LEU A 372 -13.53 1.04 -13.68
CA LEU A 372 -14.93 0.60 -13.59
C LEU A 372 -15.91 1.78 -13.52
N ASP A 373 -15.55 2.86 -12.85
CA ASP A 373 -16.39 4.06 -12.78
C ASP A 373 -16.53 4.74 -14.17
N LYS A 374 -15.48 4.69 -15.01
CA LYS A 374 -15.51 5.26 -16.37
C LYS A 374 -16.14 4.33 -17.41
N PHE A 375 -15.76 3.05 -17.41
CA PHE A 375 -16.11 2.12 -18.48
C PHE A 375 -17.23 1.15 -18.10
N GLY A 376 -17.46 0.91 -16.79
CA GLY A 376 -18.46 -0.04 -16.33
C GLY A 376 -18.18 -1.48 -16.77
N GLY A 377 -19.24 -2.28 -16.79
CA GLY A 377 -19.24 -3.67 -17.23
C GLY A 377 -19.43 -4.65 -16.07
N ASP A 378 -20.33 -5.63 -16.28
CA ASP A 378 -20.56 -6.74 -15.36
C ASP A 378 -19.60 -7.92 -15.62
N SER A 379 -18.90 -7.87 -16.76
CA SER A 379 -17.88 -8.85 -17.17
C SER A 379 -16.64 -8.16 -17.74
N VAL A 380 -15.51 -8.86 -17.69
CA VAL A 380 -14.24 -8.40 -18.31
C VAL A 380 -14.43 -8.10 -19.79
N GLU A 381 -15.15 -8.95 -20.54
CA GLU A 381 -15.38 -8.77 -21.97
C GLU A 381 -16.21 -7.51 -22.28
N GLU A 382 -17.16 -7.18 -21.42
CA GLU A 382 -17.94 -5.95 -21.57
C GLU A 382 -17.07 -4.72 -21.30
N THR A 383 -16.28 -4.74 -20.23
CA THR A 383 -15.34 -3.67 -19.89
C THR A 383 -14.33 -3.45 -21.03
N LYS A 384 -13.76 -4.53 -21.59
CA LYS A 384 -12.83 -4.46 -22.75
C LYS A 384 -13.46 -3.79 -23.96
N ARG A 385 -14.71 -4.13 -24.31
CA ARG A 385 -15.43 -3.49 -25.42
C ARG A 385 -15.61 -1.99 -25.21
N ASN A 386 -15.99 -1.60 -23.99
CA ASN A 386 -16.20 -0.20 -23.65
C ASN A 386 -14.89 0.60 -23.68
N ILE A 387 -13.78 0.00 -23.22
CA ILE A 387 -12.43 0.58 -23.31
C ILE A 387 -12.03 0.75 -24.79
N ALA A 388 -12.15 -0.30 -25.59
CA ALA A 388 -11.78 -0.27 -27.02
C ALA A 388 -12.53 0.82 -27.79
N ALA A 389 -13.85 0.95 -27.57
CA ALA A 389 -14.65 2.00 -28.19
C ALA A 389 -14.20 3.41 -27.77
N TYR A 390 -13.79 3.60 -26.53
CA TYR A 390 -13.26 4.87 -26.05
C TYR A 390 -11.88 5.17 -26.64
N GLN A 391 -10.99 4.18 -26.70
CA GLN A 391 -9.68 4.34 -27.31
C GLN A 391 -9.77 4.70 -28.80
N GLU A 392 -10.69 4.08 -29.52
CA GLU A 392 -10.98 4.44 -30.91
C GLU A 392 -11.46 5.90 -31.02
N TYR A 393 -12.39 6.32 -30.16
CA TYR A 393 -12.83 7.72 -30.09
C TYR A 393 -11.66 8.68 -29.81
N VAL A 394 -10.76 8.37 -28.87
CA VAL A 394 -9.58 9.19 -28.57
C VAL A 394 -8.66 9.28 -29.80
N ALA A 395 -8.37 8.15 -30.45
CA ALA A 395 -7.55 8.11 -31.65
C ALA A 395 -8.13 8.98 -32.76
N GLN A 396 -9.46 8.91 -33.01
CA GLN A 396 -10.14 9.77 -33.99
C GLN A 396 -10.05 11.27 -33.64
N ARG A 397 -10.12 11.61 -32.35
CA ARG A 397 -10.00 13.00 -31.88
C ARG A 397 -8.59 13.57 -32.00
N LEU A 398 -7.57 12.72 -31.98
CA LEU A 398 -6.15 13.08 -32.08
C LEU A 398 -5.58 12.92 -33.50
N ALA A 399 -6.36 12.36 -34.44
CA ALA A 399 -6.02 12.33 -35.85
C ALA A 399 -6.17 13.73 -36.47
N PHE A 400 -5.08 14.49 -36.48
CA PHE A 400 -5.02 15.81 -37.10
C PHE A 400 -4.70 15.68 -38.58
N ASP A 401 -5.43 16.42 -39.46
CA ASP A 401 -5.09 16.48 -40.86
C ASP A 401 -3.65 16.93 -41.06
N GLN A 402 -2.92 16.27 -41.97
CA GLN A 402 -1.51 16.58 -42.24
C GLN A 402 -1.31 17.92 -43.00
N GLU A 403 -2.39 18.63 -43.33
CA GLU A 403 -2.37 19.84 -44.18
C GLU A 403 -2.63 21.16 -43.43
N ASN A 404 -2.30 21.28 -42.13
CA ASN A 404 -2.34 22.61 -41.48
C ASN A 404 -1.10 22.88 -40.63
#